data_4e0452c4ffddd7425f157cbe09cf7116
#
_entry.id   4e0452c4ffddd7425f157cbe09cf7116
#
_cell.length_a   1.000
_cell.length_b   1.000
_cell.length_c   1.000
_cell.angle_alpha   90.00
_cell.angle_beta   90.00
_cell.angle_gamma   90.00
#
_symmetry.space_group_name_H-M   'P 1'
#
loop_
_entity.id
_entity.type
_entity.pdbx_description
1 polymer ?
#
loop_
_entity_poly.entity_id
_entity_poly.type
_entity_poly.pdbx_seq_one_letter_code
_entity_poly.pdbx_strand_id
1 'polypeptide(L)' 'MIFTVHGEHPDGDHSEFVRITAAGAVFKAADLMGRGWTGVHNCDQNQRIFWPDTFDQLYVVRKPDA' A
#
# COMPACT_ATOMS: atom_id res chain seq x y z
N MET A 1 -10.26 10.60 1.27
CA MET A 1 -10.10 9.36 0.49
C MET A 1 -9.55 8.29 1.40
N ILE A 2 -10.00 7.06 1.21
CA ILE A 2 -9.62 5.96 2.11
C ILE A 2 -8.92 4.90 1.31
N PHE A 3 -7.82 4.40 1.88
CA PHE A 3 -7.04 3.32 1.29
C PHE A 3 -6.96 2.17 2.28
N THR A 4 -7.03 0.95 1.78
CA THR A 4 -6.86 -0.25 2.59
C THR A 4 -5.62 -0.99 2.13
N VAL A 5 -4.71 -1.25 3.06
CA VAL A 5 -3.49 -2.00 2.78
C VAL A 5 -3.74 -3.44 3.20
N HIS A 6 -3.54 -4.36 2.27
CA HIS A 6 -3.73 -5.79 2.52
C HIS A 6 -2.39 -6.50 2.50
N GLY A 7 -2.28 -7.56 3.27
CA GLY A 7 -1.09 -8.38 3.25
C GLY A 7 -1.27 -9.63 4.06
N GLU A 8 -0.40 -10.62 3.83
CA GLU A 8 -0.37 -11.84 4.61
C GLU A 8 0.88 -11.86 5.47
N HIS A 9 0.67 -12.02 6.77
CA HIS A 9 1.75 -12.17 7.71
C HIS A 9 2.54 -13.46 7.40
N PRO A 10 3.84 -13.51 7.75
CA PRO A 10 4.62 -14.75 7.50
C PRO A 10 4.02 -16.01 8.10
N ASP A 11 3.19 -15.90 9.13
CA ASP A 11 2.53 -17.07 9.72
C ASP A 11 1.24 -17.45 9.00
N GLY A 12 0.85 -16.70 7.94
CA GLY A 12 -0.30 -17.04 7.13
C GLY A 12 -1.56 -16.22 7.41
N ASP A 13 -1.54 -15.36 8.42
CA ASP A 13 -2.72 -14.55 8.73
C ASP A 13 -2.84 -13.39 7.76
N HIS A 14 -4.04 -13.17 7.25
CA HIS A 14 -4.33 -12.02 6.40
C HIS A 14 -4.76 -10.87 7.28
N SER A 15 -4.26 -9.68 6.99
CA SER A 15 -4.62 -8.48 7.73
C SER A 15 -4.84 -7.31 6.79
N GLU A 16 -5.63 -6.34 7.28
CA GLU A 16 -5.96 -5.14 6.55
C GLU A 16 -5.72 -3.93 7.43
N PHE A 17 -5.19 -2.87 6.85
CA PHE A 17 -4.90 -1.64 7.57
C PHE A 17 -5.48 -0.48 6.78
N VAL A 18 -6.24 0.37 7.43
CA VAL A 18 -6.88 1.51 6.78
C VAL A 18 -6.02 2.74 6.94
N ARG A 19 -5.86 3.50 5.88
CA ARG A 19 -5.13 4.77 5.88
C ARG A 19 -5.94 5.81 5.13
N ILE A 20 -5.79 7.05 5.54
CA ILE A 20 -6.59 8.13 4.94
C ILE A 20 -5.83 8.89 3.86
N THR A 21 -4.56 8.56 3.63
CA THR A 21 -3.78 9.18 2.57
C THR A 21 -3.07 8.12 1.74
N ALA A 22 -2.79 8.46 0.49
CA ALA A 22 -2.04 7.57 -0.39
C ALA A 22 -0.63 7.34 0.17
N ALA A 23 0.02 8.39 0.65
CA ALA A 23 1.36 8.27 1.22
C ALA A 23 1.36 7.34 2.41
N GLY A 24 0.37 7.47 3.30
CA GLY A 24 0.27 6.60 4.46
C GLY A 24 0.08 5.15 4.07
N ALA A 25 -0.72 4.90 3.02
CA ALA A 25 -0.95 3.54 2.54
C ALA A 25 0.34 2.95 1.96
N VAL A 26 1.08 3.74 1.17
CA VAL A 26 2.33 3.27 0.58
C VAL A 26 3.37 2.99 1.66
N PHE A 27 3.48 3.87 2.66
CA PHE A 27 4.42 3.65 3.76
C PHE A 27 4.07 2.40 4.55
N LYS A 28 2.78 2.17 4.80
CA LYS A 28 2.38 0.96 5.52
C LYS A 28 2.69 -0.29 4.72
N ALA A 29 2.44 -0.26 3.41
CA ALA A 29 2.75 -1.39 2.54
C ALA A 29 4.24 -1.68 2.54
N ALA A 30 5.07 -0.63 2.46
CA ALA A 30 6.52 -0.80 2.50
C ALA A 30 6.98 -1.39 3.84
N ASP A 31 6.38 -0.95 4.93
CA ASP A 31 6.68 -1.48 6.24
C ASP A 31 6.38 -2.98 6.32
N LEU A 32 5.21 -3.38 5.81
CA LEU A 32 4.84 -4.80 5.82
C LEU A 32 5.80 -5.64 4.98
N MET A 33 6.14 -5.14 3.79
CA MET A 33 7.08 -5.87 2.93
C MET A 33 8.44 -6.00 3.59
N GLY A 34 8.88 -4.96 4.30
CA GLY A 34 10.14 -5.01 5.03
C GLY A 34 10.12 -6.00 6.20
N ARG A 35 8.93 -6.38 6.66
CA ARG A 35 8.77 -7.36 7.74
C ARG A 35 8.51 -8.77 7.21
N GLY A 36 8.59 -8.97 5.91
CA GLY A 36 8.42 -10.30 5.32
C GLY A 36 7.00 -10.67 4.97
N TRP A 37 6.07 -9.72 5.00
CA TRP A 37 4.70 -9.99 4.59
C TRP A 37 4.65 -10.20 3.07
N THR A 38 3.71 -11.03 2.62
CA THR A 38 3.54 -11.34 1.21
C THR A 38 2.16 -10.89 0.73
N GLY A 39 2.01 -10.79 -0.60
CA GLY A 39 0.74 -10.37 -1.19
C GLY A 39 0.33 -8.97 -0.80
N VAL A 40 1.30 -8.11 -0.46
CA VAL A 40 1.01 -6.76 0.00
C VAL A 40 0.53 -5.92 -1.18
N HIS A 41 -0.62 -5.27 -1.00
CA HIS A 41 -1.17 -4.39 -2.03
C HIS A 41 -2.10 -3.37 -1.37
N ASN A 42 -2.38 -2.31 -2.09
CA ASN A 42 -3.30 -1.27 -1.65
C ASN A 42 -4.57 -1.31 -2.48
N CYS A 43 -5.67 -0.95 -1.84
CA CYS A 43 -6.96 -0.84 -2.51
C CYS A 43 -7.55 0.52 -2.17
N ASP A 44 -8.02 1.27 -3.18
CA ASP A 44 -8.63 2.56 -2.92
C ASP A 44 -10.14 2.40 -2.66
N GLN A 45 -10.81 3.51 -2.40
CA GLN A 45 -12.24 3.45 -2.09
C GLN A 45 -13.10 3.06 -3.29
N ASN A 46 -12.55 3.09 -4.49
CA ASN A 46 -13.21 2.63 -5.69
C ASN A 46 -12.86 1.19 -6.01
N GLN A 47 -12.21 0.49 -5.10
CA GLN A 47 -11.81 -0.91 -5.22
C GLN A 47 -10.77 -1.15 -6.31
N ARG A 48 -9.98 -0.13 -6.63
CA ARG A 48 -8.86 -0.30 -7.54
C ARG A 48 -7.68 -0.83 -6.74
N ILE A 49 -7.03 -1.84 -7.29
CA ILE A 49 -5.93 -2.52 -6.63
C ILE A 49 -4.60 -1.99 -7.17
N PHE A 50 -3.70 -1.65 -6.26
CA PHE A 50 -2.37 -1.17 -6.60
C PHE A 50 -1.34 -2.10 -5.98
N TRP A 51 -0.57 -2.76 -6.82
CA TRP A 51 0.52 -3.61 -6.39
C TRP A 51 1.78 -2.77 -6.18
N PRO A 52 2.77 -3.27 -5.43
CA PRO A 52 3.96 -2.45 -5.12
C PRO A 52 4.65 -1.85 -6.32
N ASP A 53 4.70 -2.56 -7.44
CA ASP A 53 5.36 -2.05 -8.63
C ASP A 53 4.56 -0.95 -9.33
N THR A 54 3.32 -0.69 -8.90
CA THR A 54 2.51 0.39 -9.45
C THR A 54 2.18 1.44 -8.41
N PHE A 55 2.85 1.45 -7.27
CA PHE A 55 2.58 2.43 -6.21
C PHE A 55 2.85 3.86 -6.67
N ASP A 56 3.69 4.06 -7.66
CA ASP A 56 3.92 5.39 -8.22
C ASP A 56 2.67 5.96 -8.86
N GLN A 57 1.73 5.13 -9.29
CA GLN A 57 0.45 5.59 -9.80
C GLN A 57 -0.50 5.97 -8.68
N LEU A 58 -0.30 5.42 -7.50
CA LEU A 58 -1.11 5.72 -6.34
C LEU A 58 -0.61 6.99 -5.64
N TYR A 59 0.70 7.13 -5.54
CA TYR A 59 1.33 8.24 -4.84
C TYR A 59 2.54 8.69 -5.63
N VAL A 60 2.39 9.84 -6.27
CA VAL A 60 3.47 10.40 -7.08
C VAL A 60 4.22 11.42 -6.27
N VAL A 61 5.49 11.17 -6.06
CA VAL A 61 6.35 12.16 -5.48
C VAL A 61 6.73 13.12 -6.59
N ARG A 62 6.17 14.33 -6.57
CA ARG A 62 6.51 15.27 -7.56
C ARG A 62 7.90 15.70 -7.35
N LYS A 63 8.71 15.41 -8.30
CA LYS A 63 10.02 15.96 -8.31
C LYS A 63 9.88 17.36 -8.70
N PRO A 64 10.49 18.21 -8.00
CA PRO A 64 10.51 19.57 -8.46
C PRO A 64 11.23 19.60 -9.73
N ASP A 65 10.92 19.87 -10.72
CA ASP A 65 11.57 19.82 -11.72
C ASP A 65 11.80 20.52 -12.12
N ALA A 66 11.90 20.29 -12.07
CA ALA A 66 12.20 20.45 -12.77
C ALA A 66 12.10 20.90 -13.48
#